data_d59315af0ed0142e27ab314029a17b3a
#
_entry.id   d59315af0ed0142e27ab314029a17b3a
#
_cell.length_a   1.000
_cell.length_b   1.000
_cell.length_c   1.000
_cell.angle_alpha   90.00
_cell.angle_beta   90.00
_cell.angle_gamma   90.00
#
_symmetry.space_group_name_H-M   'P 1'
#
loop_
_entity.id
_entity.type
_entity.pdbx_description
1 polymer ?
#
loop_
_entity_poly.entity_id
_entity_poly.type
_entity_poly.pdbx_seq_one_letter_code
_entity_poly.pdbx_strand_id
1 'polypeptide(L)'
;MSKNEPIEKKRIHFILPGGGVNGSFQAGFLYRLMLECSEYIDIVRIDGISVGALNGIGLLLEHPEFLRNIWFSIENRNDIFDSHKANMDLWYKGSLY
;
A
#
# COMPACT_ATOMS: atom_id res chain seq x y z
N MET A 1 -14.91 19.23 20.70
CA MET A 1 -14.12 20.13 19.81
C MET A 1 -15.06 21.08 19.09
N SER A 2 -14.75 22.34 19.08
CA SER A 2 -15.52 23.33 18.35
C SER A 2 -15.34 23.13 16.83
N LYS A 3 -16.41 23.38 16.07
CA LYS A 3 -16.33 23.29 14.60
C LYS A 3 -15.38 24.32 14.00
N ASN A 4 -15.09 25.38 14.74
CA ASN A 4 -14.24 26.47 14.27
C ASN A 4 -12.79 26.30 14.65
N GLU A 5 -12.45 25.26 15.37
CA GLU A 5 -11.07 24.97 15.73
C GLU A 5 -10.42 24.16 14.64
N PRO A 6 -9.19 24.51 14.22
CA PRO A 6 -8.47 23.71 13.27
C PRO A 6 -8.15 22.32 13.85
N ILE A 7 -8.25 21.31 13.00
CA ILE A 7 -7.88 19.97 13.40
C ILE A 7 -6.36 19.88 13.44
N GLU A 8 -5.83 19.50 14.58
CA GLU A 8 -4.40 19.27 14.71
C GLU A 8 -4.06 17.89 14.16
N LYS A 9 -3.28 17.87 13.10
CA LYS A 9 -2.88 16.62 12.46
C LYS A 9 -1.67 16.01 13.14
N LYS A 10 -1.69 14.70 13.29
CA LYS A 10 -0.53 13.94 13.74
C LYS A 10 0.40 13.72 12.58
N ARG A 11 1.68 13.96 12.78
CA ARG A 11 2.70 13.71 11.78
C ARG A 11 3.12 12.25 11.86
N ILE A 12 2.97 11.55 10.75
CA ILE A 12 3.16 10.09 10.70
C ILE A 12 4.23 9.72 9.69
N HIS A 13 5.12 8.86 10.10
CA HIS A 13 6.07 8.19 9.24
C HIS A 13 5.63 6.75 9.09
N PHE A 14 5.29 6.34 7.87
CA PHE A 14 4.89 4.97 7.59
C PHE A 14 6.09 4.14 7.19
N ILE A 15 6.24 3.01 7.83
CA ILE A 15 7.24 2.00 7.47
C ILE A 15 6.46 0.76 7.06
N LEU A 16 6.52 0.43 5.78
CA LEU A 16 5.69 -0.62 5.18
C LEU A 16 6.59 -1.78 4.75
N PRO A 17 6.66 -2.83 5.57
CA PRO A 17 7.50 -3.98 5.25
C PRO A 17 6.93 -4.77 4.08
N GLY A 18 7.78 -5.56 3.45
CA GLY A 18 7.34 -6.55 2.49
C GLY A 18 6.69 -7.74 3.20
N GLY A 19 6.15 -8.65 2.43
CA GLY A 19 5.52 -9.83 3.01
C GLY A 19 4.65 -10.60 2.03
N GLY A 20 4.83 -10.40 0.73
CA GLY A 20 4.07 -11.13 -0.27
C GLY A 20 2.57 -10.92 -0.12
N VAL A 21 1.84 -12.02 0.07
CA VAL A 21 0.38 -11.96 0.19
C VAL A 21 -0.10 -11.17 1.40
N ASN A 22 0.75 -10.99 2.40
CA ASN A 22 0.40 -10.16 3.56
C ASN A 22 0.29 -8.68 3.20
N GLY A 23 0.79 -8.29 2.03
CA GLY A 23 0.62 -6.94 1.51
C GLY A 23 -0.85 -6.58 1.28
N SER A 24 -1.70 -7.57 1.01
CA SER A 24 -3.13 -7.29 0.85
C SER A 24 -3.79 -6.89 2.18
N PHE A 25 -3.37 -7.52 3.27
CA PHE A 25 -3.82 -7.12 4.60
C PHE A 25 -3.36 -5.70 4.92
N GLN A 26 -2.10 -5.42 4.64
CA GLN A 26 -1.53 -4.08 4.81
C GLN A 26 -2.32 -3.05 4.00
N ALA A 27 -2.62 -3.37 2.73
CA ALA A 27 -3.38 -2.48 1.86
C ALA A 27 -4.78 -2.23 2.39
N GLY A 28 -5.44 -3.26 2.91
CA GLY A 28 -6.77 -3.12 3.50
C GLY A 28 -6.78 -2.20 4.71
N PHE A 29 -5.77 -2.36 5.56
CA PHE A 29 -5.61 -1.47 6.71
C PHE A 29 -5.40 -0.02 6.27
N LEU A 30 -4.50 0.19 5.32
CA LEU A 30 -4.20 1.54 4.82
C LEU A 30 -5.40 2.17 4.12
N TYR A 31 -6.16 1.37 3.39
CA TYR A 31 -7.38 1.83 2.74
C TYR A 31 -8.36 2.43 3.75
N ARG A 32 -8.62 1.68 4.83
CA ARG A 32 -9.52 2.15 5.87
C ARG A 32 -8.95 3.37 6.60
N LEU A 33 -7.66 3.34 6.87
CA LEU A 33 -7.01 4.47 7.52
C LEU A 33 -7.17 5.75 6.71
N MET A 34 -6.97 5.66 5.40
CA MET A 34 -7.12 6.83 4.53
C MET A 34 -8.56 7.32 4.46
N LEU A 35 -9.52 6.39 4.41
CA LEU A 35 -10.93 6.78 4.37
C LEU A 35 -11.39 7.47 5.65
N GLU A 36 -10.92 7.01 6.79
CA GLU A 36 -11.47 7.44 8.07
C GLU A 36 -10.61 8.47 8.79
N CYS A 37 -9.31 8.46 8.53
CA CYS A 37 -8.38 9.24 9.35
C CYS A 37 -7.54 10.25 8.56
N SER A 38 -7.75 10.38 7.25
CA SER A 38 -6.90 11.28 6.44
C SER A 38 -6.92 12.72 6.94
N GLU A 39 -8.02 13.15 7.54
CA GLU A 39 -8.14 14.50 8.08
C GLU A 39 -7.28 14.72 9.33
N TYR A 40 -6.87 13.63 9.99
CA TYR A 40 -6.21 13.69 11.28
C TYR A 40 -4.72 13.38 11.19
N ILE A 41 -4.24 12.98 10.02
CA ILE A 41 -2.84 12.61 9.85
C ILE A 41 -2.19 13.42 8.74
N ASP A 42 -0.90 13.67 8.95
CA ASP A 42 -0.05 14.32 7.97
C ASP A 42 1.10 13.36 7.70
N ILE A 43 1.15 12.84 6.48
CA ILE A 43 2.15 11.86 6.10
C ILE A 43 3.44 12.59 5.77
N VAL A 44 4.44 12.43 6.62
CA VAL A 44 5.71 13.14 6.44
C VAL A 44 6.75 12.29 5.74
N ARG A 45 6.62 10.97 5.78
CA ARG A 45 7.56 10.09 5.12
C ARG A 45 6.95 8.69 4.97
N ILE A 46 7.28 8.04 3.87
CA ILE A 46 6.87 6.65 3.61
C ILE A 46 8.11 5.87 3.19
N ASP A 47 8.42 4.83 3.92
CA ASP A 47 9.44 3.86 3.55
C ASP A 47 8.75 2.53 3.27
N GLY A 48 8.95 1.97 2.08
CA GLY A 48 8.32 0.72 1.71
C GLY A 48 9.27 -0.23 1.03
N ILE A 49 9.10 -1.51 1.27
CA ILE A 49 9.90 -2.57 0.69
C ILE A 49 8.99 -3.57 0.00
N SER A 50 9.27 -3.91 -1.27
CA SER A 50 8.49 -4.88 -2.04
C SER A 50 7.01 -4.46 -2.12
N VAL A 51 6.08 -5.30 -1.67
CA VAL A 51 4.65 -4.94 -1.65
C VAL A 51 4.37 -3.72 -0.79
N GLY A 52 5.21 -3.48 0.23
CA GLY A 52 5.14 -2.26 1.01
C GLY A 52 5.42 -1.02 0.18
N ALA A 53 6.33 -1.11 -0.77
CA ALA A 53 6.58 0.00 -1.70
C ALA A 53 5.35 0.27 -2.59
N LEU A 54 4.71 -0.78 -3.06
CA LEU A 54 3.48 -0.66 -3.85
C LEU A 54 2.38 0.03 -3.06
N ASN A 55 2.17 -0.43 -1.83
CA ASN A 55 1.17 0.17 -0.95
C ASN A 55 1.53 1.62 -0.59
N GLY A 56 2.83 1.90 -0.47
CA GLY A 56 3.31 3.26 -0.21
C GLY A 56 2.97 4.23 -1.33
N ILE A 57 2.98 3.77 -2.57
CA ILE A 57 2.56 4.59 -3.69
C ILE A 57 1.09 4.99 -3.54
N GLY A 58 0.24 4.05 -3.12
CA GLY A 58 -1.16 4.34 -2.87
C GLY A 58 -1.35 5.41 -1.80
N LEU A 59 -0.56 5.34 -0.74
CA LEU A 59 -0.60 6.37 0.30
C LEU A 59 -0.12 7.72 -0.24
N LEU A 60 0.95 7.71 -1.00
CA LEU A 60 1.53 8.94 -1.54
C LEU A 60 0.55 9.68 -2.45
N LEU A 61 -0.19 8.92 -3.25
CA LEU A 61 -1.18 9.48 -4.16
C LEU A 61 -2.46 9.92 -3.44
N GLU A 62 -2.59 9.58 -2.18
CA GLU A 62 -3.78 9.87 -1.38
C GLU A 62 -5.06 9.37 -2.06
N HIS A 63 -4.96 8.19 -2.67
CA HIS A 63 -6.06 7.63 -3.46
C HIS A 63 -6.36 6.20 -3.00
N PRO A 64 -7.27 6.04 -2.04
CA PRO A 64 -7.54 4.72 -1.46
C PRO A 64 -8.00 3.70 -2.48
N GLU A 65 -8.72 4.11 -3.51
CA GLU A 65 -9.20 3.19 -4.54
C GLU A 65 -8.06 2.54 -5.33
N PHE A 66 -6.92 3.19 -5.41
CA PHE A 66 -5.75 2.62 -6.04
C PHE A 66 -5.32 1.33 -5.35
N LEU A 67 -5.25 1.35 -4.02
CA LEU A 67 -4.89 0.18 -3.23
C LEU A 67 -5.92 -0.94 -3.43
N ARG A 68 -7.18 -0.58 -3.33
CA ARG A 68 -8.26 -1.55 -3.47
C ARG A 68 -8.23 -2.21 -4.84
N ASN A 69 -8.12 -1.42 -5.88
CA ASN A 69 -8.22 -1.92 -7.26
C ASN A 69 -7.05 -2.82 -7.62
N ILE A 70 -5.85 -2.46 -7.20
CA ILE A 70 -4.66 -3.27 -7.49
C ILE A 70 -4.78 -4.63 -6.81
N TRP A 71 -5.10 -4.65 -5.54
CA TRP A 71 -5.15 -5.91 -4.81
C TRP A 71 -6.34 -6.77 -5.23
N PHE A 72 -7.47 -6.16 -5.56
CA PHE A 72 -8.60 -6.90 -6.12
C PHE A 72 -8.25 -7.53 -7.45
N SER A 73 -7.57 -6.82 -8.30
CA SER A 73 -7.16 -7.34 -9.61
C SER A 73 -6.27 -8.56 -9.47
N ILE A 74 -5.30 -8.49 -8.58
CA ILE A 74 -4.37 -9.59 -8.33
C ILE A 74 -5.11 -10.78 -7.73
N GLU A 75 -5.93 -10.53 -6.73
CA GLU A 75 -6.64 -11.57 -5.99
C GLU A 75 -7.63 -12.33 -6.86
N ASN A 76 -8.39 -11.61 -7.68
CA ASN A 76 -9.39 -12.21 -8.57
C ASN A 76 -8.77 -13.12 -9.63
N ARG A 77 -7.52 -12.90 -9.94
CA ARG A 77 -6.81 -13.71 -10.93
C ARG A 77 -6.04 -14.85 -10.30
N ASN A 78 -6.00 -14.91 -8.99
CA ASN A 78 -5.14 -15.83 -8.26
C ASN A 78 -3.68 -15.70 -8.68
N ASP A 79 -3.28 -14.48 -9.02
CA ASP A 79 -2.01 -14.24 -9.67
C ASP A 79 -0.86 -13.94 -8.72
N ILE A 80 -1.14 -13.78 -7.42
CA ILE A 80 -0.08 -13.40 -6.50
C ILE A 80 1.05 -14.42 -6.53
N PHE A 81 0.73 -15.70 -6.40
CA PHE A 81 1.74 -16.74 -6.42
C PHE A 81 2.27 -16.99 -7.81
N ASP A 82 1.40 -16.99 -8.81
CA ASP A 82 1.80 -17.23 -10.18
C ASP A 82 2.69 -16.11 -10.70
N SER A 83 2.32 -14.88 -10.44
CA SER A 83 3.12 -13.72 -10.81
C SER A 83 4.45 -13.72 -10.07
N HIS A 84 4.42 -14.02 -8.79
CA HIS A 84 5.65 -14.10 -8.00
C HIS A 84 6.57 -15.18 -8.54
N LYS A 85 6.02 -16.35 -8.81
CA LYS A 85 6.80 -17.46 -9.37
C LYS A 85 7.37 -17.11 -10.73
N ALA A 86 6.56 -16.54 -11.60
CA ALA A 86 7.01 -16.13 -12.93
C ALA A 86 8.12 -15.08 -12.83
N ASN A 87 7.98 -14.12 -11.97
CA ASN A 87 8.99 -13.10 -11.77
C ASN A 87 10.28 -13.67 -11.20
N MET A 88 10.17 -14.62 -10.28
CA MET A 88 11.34 -15.29 -9.73
C MET A 88 12.04 -16.12 -10.78
N ASP A 89 11.29 -16.86 -11.59
CA ASP A 89 11.85 -17.66 -12.68
C ASP A 89 12.59 -16.79 -13.68
N LEU A 90 11.98 -15.69 -14.09
CA LEU A 90 12.60 -14.75 -15.01
C LEU A 90 13.85 -14.12 -14.41
N TRP A 91 13.81 -13.81 -13.15
CA TRP A 91 14.94 -13.24 -12.45
C TRP A 91 16.12 -14.20 -12.43
N TYR A 92 15.87 -15.45 -12.03
CA TYR A 92 16.93 -16.46 -11.95
C TYR A 92 17.46 -16.87 -13.32
N LYS A 93 16.60 -16.91 -14.32
CA LYS A 93 17.00 -17.27 -15.67
C LYS A 93 17.60 -16.11 -16.46
N GLY A 94 17.53 -14.92 -15.92
CA GLY A 94 17.99 -13.74 -16.62
C GLY A 94 17.15 -13.38 -17.83
N SER A 95 15.92 -13.90 -17.90
CA SER A 95 15.06 -13.72 -19.08
C SER A 95 14.43 -12.35 -19.17
N LEU A 96 14.48 -11.60 -18.09
CA LEU A 96 13.97 -10.22 -18.05
C LEU A 96 14.94 -9.22 -18.67
N TYR A 97 16.16 -9.62 -18.92
CA TYR A 97 17.22 -8.68 -19.29
C TYR A 97 17.92 -9.10 -20.57
#